data_58ae7e7431445617b3a25f2e2ef02246
#
_entry.id   58ae7e7431445617b3a25f2e2ef02246
#
_cell.length_a   1.000
_cell.length_b   1.000
_cell.length_c   1.000
_cell.angle_alpha   90.00
_cell.angle_beta   90.00
_cell.angle_gamma   90.00
#
_symmetry.space_group_name_H-M   'P 1'
#
loop_
_entity.id
_entity.type
_entity.pdbx_description
1 polymer ?
#
loop_
_entity_poly.entity_id
_entity_poly.type
_entity_poly.pdbx_seq_one_letter_code
_entity_poly.pdbx_strand_id
1 'polypeptide(L)'
;MANFMIRFLLCNVFISGIVGILLIAKWVFRNNLSSRMQYNLWLLLLGLLAVPFIPFRLISFTQIFSWLSSVRNSSAFHADVGANNVMDTGLSDTTNWMNDFALSVNKDTLSVTGYILLGIWIVGMLAMMILVIKSSLRLRTIKKSALPLQNSEVRRLYNKCLNEMKITRNIPVYSTAFLKSPIIVGFLKPCIYLPIHLISDYHESDMRYMLLHELQHYRHKDAIANYLMNFAGVLYWFNPFVWFALREMRNDREVACDTSVLKMLKEDDYEDYGNTLINFIEKVSFSPFPFAASLSGNMKQMKRRIINIASYEKPTFCKKLKGMTAFILTTVLIMGLTPFISTYAADESRYQWKSSSENISYVDFSKYFGKYEGSFVLYDLRNDVWSIHDIEHATLRVAPDSTYKIYDALFGLEEGVITPQDSFIAWNGENYPFEAWNADQTLQSAMSSSVNWYFQSVDEQLGTTSVYDYIKEIGYGNKNMSGDFSTYWMESSLKISPIEQVELLTQLQNNNFGFAPENINAVKDSICLSSSDAGTFYGKTGTGRVDGQDVNGWFIGYIETADNTYFFATNIGADSDATGGNATEITMSILSRL
;
A
#
# COMPACT_ATOMS: atom_id res chain seq x y z
N MET A 1 13.26 -2.25 1.32
CA MET A 1 13.44 -2.27 -0.16
C MET A 1 13.16 -3.66 -0.74
N ALA A 2 13.75 -4.75 -0.23
CA ALA A 2 13.49 -6.11 -0.71
C ALA A 2 12.01 -6.52 -0.63
N ASN A 3 11.35 -6.28 0.50
CA ASN A 3 9.93 -6.55 0.70
C ASN A 3 9.01 -5.72 -0.23
N PHE A 4 9.43 -4.49 -0.59
CA PHE A 4 8.72 -3.68 -1.58
C PHE A 4 8.68 -4.38 -2.94
N MET A 5 9.79 -4.95 -3.39
CA MET A 5 9.86 -5.58 -4.72
C MET A 5 8.97 -6.82 -4.83
N ILE A 6 8.95 -7.66 -3.80
CA ILE A 6 8.08 -8.84 -3.76
C ILE A 6 6.60 -8.40 -3.79
N ARG A 7 6.22 -7.44 -2.95
CA ARG A 7 4.86 -6.88 -2.93
C ARG A 7 4.50 -6.22 -4.26
N PHE A 8 5.42 -5.48 -4.88
CA PHE A 8 5.22 -4.88 -6.19
C PHE A 8 4.94 -5.92 -7.27
N LEU A 9 5.65 -7.06 -7.27
CA LEU A 9 5.37 -8.17 -8.19
C LEU A 9 3.99 -8.79 -7.96
N LEU A 10 3.58 -8.99 -6.70
CA LEU A 10 2.23 -9.45 -6.37
C LEU A 10 1.17 -8.45 -6.84
N CYS A 11 1.37 -7.16 -6.62
CA CYS A 11 0.47 -6.12 -7.14
C CYS A 11 0.33 -6.17 -8.65
N ASN A 12 1.37 -6.58 -9.39
CA ASN A 12 1.29 -6.73 -10.85
C ASN A 12 0.34 -7.85 -11.29
N VAL A 13 0.16 -8.90 -10.50
CA VAL A 13 -0.84 -9.94 -10.76
C VAL A 13 -2.25 -9.32 -10.65
N PHE A 14 -2.51 -8.56 -9.59
CA PHE A 14 -3.79 -7.87 -9.41
C PHE A 14 -4.04 -6.80 -10.49
N ILE A 15 -3.03 -6.03 -10.87
CA ILE A 15 -3.11 -5.05 -11.98
C ILE A 15 -3.50 -5.77 -13.28
N SER A 16 -2.92 -6.94 -13.56
CA SER A 16 -3.26 -7.73 -14.73
C SER A 16 -4.72 -8.22 -14.69
N GLY A 17 -5.22 -8.61 -13.51
CA GLY A 17 -6.63 -8.92 -13.27
C GLY A 17 -7.55 -7.71 -13.52
N ILE A 18 -7.18 -6.52 -13.03
CA ILE A 18 -7.94 -5.28 -13.25
C ILE A 18 -8.00 -4.92 -14.74
N VAL A 19 -6.90 -5.10 -15.49
CA VAL A 19 -6.92 -4.93 -16.96
C VAL A 19 -7.92 -5.88 -17.60
N GLY A 20 -7.96 -7.15 -17.16
CA GLY A 20 -8.94 -8.13 -17.62
C GLY A 20 -10.39 -7.71 -17.33
N ILE A 21 -10.68 -7.30 -16.10
CA ILE A 21 -12.00 -6.80 -15.68
C ILE A 21 -12.42 -5.59 -16.50
N LEU A 22 -11.51 -4.64 -16.74
CA LEU A 22 -11.76 -3.46 -17.56
C LEU A 22 -12.10 -3.82 -19.01
N LEU A 23 -11.41 -4.81 -19.58
CA LEU A 23 -11.70 -5.31 -20.93
C LEU A 23 -13.07 -5.97 -21.00
N ILE A 24 -13.43 -6.79 -20.01
CA ILE A 24 -14.74 -7.43 -19.90
C ILE A 24 -15.84 -6.37 -19.76
N ALA A 25 -15.66 -5.39 -18.88
CA ALA A 25 -16.62 -4.30 -18.71
C ALA A 25 -16.82 -3.51 -20.00
N LYS A 26 -15.73 -3.19 -20.71
CA LYS A 26 -15.82 -2.52 -22.03
C LYS A 26 -16.52 -3.38 -23.07
N TRP A 27 -16.32 -4.69 -23.07
CA TRP A 27 -17.00 -5.60 -23.99
C TRP A 27 -18.49 -5.72 -23.67
N VAL A 28 -18.87 -5.88 -22.39
CA VAL A 28 -20.27 -5.95 -21.94
C VAL A 28 -21.02 -4.66 -22.24
N PHE A 29 -20.42 -3.52 -21.91
CA PHE A 29 -21.05 -2.21 -22.07
C PHE A 29 -20.72 -1.49 -23.38
N ARG A 30 -20.13 -2.19 -24.39
CA ARG A 30 -19.66 -1.59 -25.65
C ARG A 30 -20.72 -0.77 -26.39
N ASN A 31 -22.00 -1.19 -26.33
CA ASN A 31 -23.11 -0.52 -27.01
C ASN A 31 -23.63 0.71 -26.25
N ASN A 32 -23.33 0.83 -24.95
CA ASN A 32 -23.79 1.89 -24.08
C ASN A 32 -22.71 2.96 -23.85
N LEU A 33 -21.46 2.54 -23.71
CA LEU A 33 -20.34 3.44 -23.47
C LEU A 33 -19.98 4.22 -24.74
N SER A 34 -19.95 5.55 -24.64
CA SER A 34 -19.41 6.39 -25.72
C SER A 34 -17.88 6.16 -25.86
N SER A 35 -17.34 6.42 -27.07
CA SER A 35 -15.90 6.28 -27.34
C SER A 35 -15.04 7.08 -26.34
N ARG A 36 -15.51 8.26 -25.91
CA ARG A 36 -14.83 9.07 -24.90
C ARG A 36 -14.84 8.44 -23.51
N MET A 37 -15.96 7.83 -23.10
CA MET A 37 -16.04 7.10 -21.82
C MET A 37 -15.13 5.89 -21.83
N GLN A 38 -15.06 5.13 -22.94
CA GLN A 38 -14.15 3.99 -23.06
C GLN A 38 -12.67 4.42 -22.93
N TYR A 39 -12.31 5.55 -23.51
CA TYR A 39 -10.97 6.13 -23.32
C TYR A 39 -10.72 6.59 -21.88
N ASN A 40 -11.70 7.25 -21.24
CA ASN A 40 -11.55 7.72 -19.86
C ASN A 40 -11.37 6.60 -18.84
N LEU A 41 -11.92 5.39 -19.08
CA LEU A 41 -11.67 4.22 -18.24
C LEU A 41 -10.18 3.83 -18.24
N TRP A 42 -9.48 4.04 -19.35
CA TRP A 42 -8.02 3.81 -19.39
C TRP A 42 -7.24 4.87 -18.61
N LEU A 43 -7.72 6.12 -18.57
CA LEU A 43 -7.11 7.16 -17.72
C LEU A 43 -7.23 6.80 -16.24
N LEU A 44 -8.35 6.19 -15.83
CA LEU A 44 -8.49 5.65 -14.49
C LEU A 44 -7.44 4.58 -14.21
N LEU A 45 -7.23 3.62 -15.14
CA LEU A 45 -6.17 2.62 -15.00
C LEU A 45 -4.78 3.26 -14.85
N LEU A 46 -4.45 4.30 -15.64
CA LEU A 46 -3.17 5.03 -15.49
C LEU A 46 -3.00 5.63 -14.08
N GLY A 47 -4.07 6.15 -13.49
CA GLY A 47 -4.06 6.60 -12.10
C GLY A 47 -3.77 5.45 -11.12
N LEU A 48 -4.42 4.31 -11.33
CA LEU A 48 -4.23 3.12 -10.49
C LEU A 48 -2.81 2.53 -10.59
N LEU A 49 -2.14 2.65 -11.74
CA LEU A 49 -0.74 2.24 -11.89
C LEU A 49 0.23 3.05 -11.03
N ALA A 50 -0.16 4.20 -10.52
CA ALA A 50 0.65 4.98 -9.57
C ALA A 50 0.50 4.50 -8.12
N VAL A 51 -0.59 3.81 -7.78
CA VAL A 51 -0.94 3.39 -6.41
C VAL A 51 0.18 2.60 -5.73
N PRO A 52 0.87 1.62 -6.37
CA PRO A 52 1.95 0.89 -5.73
C PRO A 52 3.13 1.75 -5.26
N PHE A 53 3.28 2.97 -5.78
CA PHE A 53 4.39 3.88 -5.47
C PHE A 53 4.00 5.01 -4.52
N ILE A 54 2.71 5.15 -4.19
CA ILE A 54 2.22 6.20 -3.30
C ILE A 54 2.07 5.59 -1.90
N PRO A 55 2.76 6.12 -0.86
CA PRO A 55 2.49 5.72 0.51
C PRO A 55 1.06 6.13 0.86
N PHE A 56 0.20 5.15 1.13
CA PHE A 56 -1.25 5.36 1.40
C PHE A 56 -1.51 6.19 2.67
N ARG A 57 -0.49 6.51 3.47
CA ARG A 57 -0.58 7.46 4.61
C ARG A 57 -1.13 8.84 4.23
N LEU A 58 -1.10 9.21 2.93
CA LEU A 58 -1.59 10.52 2.45
C LEU A 58 -3.09 10.53 2.08
N ILE A 59 -3.76 9.39 2.02
CA ILE A 59 -5.18 9.31 1.64
C ILE A 59 -5.88 8.29 2.54
N SER A 60 -6.16 8.67 3.77
CA SER A 60 -7.07 7.94 4.63
C SER A 60 -8.52 8.21 4.15
N PHE A 61 -9.13 7.23 3.48
CA PHE A 61 -10.55 7.30 3.08
C PHE A 61 -11.46 7.49 4.32
N THR A 62 -11.01 7.07 5.50
CA THR A 62 -11.69 7.35 6.78
C THR A 62 -11.73 8.83 7.09
N GLN A 63 -10.72 9.63 6.73
CA GLN A 63 -10.74 11.09 6.91
C GLN A 63 -11.71 11.79 5.96
N ILE A 64 -11.92 11.27 4.75
CA ILE A 64 -12.93 11.82 3.82
C ILE A 64 -14.34 11.49 4.32
N PHE A 65 -14.54 10.31 4.90
CA PHE A 65 -15.82 9.92 5.49
C PHE A 65 -16.07 10.60 6.85
N SER A 66 -15.04 10.81 7.67
CA SER A 66 -15.15 11.55 8.93
C SER A 66 -15.37 13.04 8.70
N TRP A 67 -14.81 13.63 7.62
CA TRP A 67 -15.14 14.99 7.20
C TRP A 67 -16.62 15.14 6.80
N LEU A 68 -17.22 14.12 6.17
CA LEU A 68 -18.67 14.11 5.88
C LEU A 68 -19.52 13.90 7.15
N SER A 69 -19.00 13.25 8.19
CA SER A 69 -19.70 13.01 9.47
C SER A 69 -19.44 14.09 10.53
N SER A 70 -18.32 14.81 10.46
CA SER A 70 -17.92 15.85 11.42
C SER A 70 -18.68 17.18 11.26
N VAL A 71 -19.53 17.30 10.24
CA VAL A 71 -20.48 18.44 10.13
C VAL A 71 -21.58 18.37 11.22
N ARG A 72 -21.60 17.35 12.09
CA ARG A 72 -22.72 17.14 13.03
C ARG A 72 -22.42 17.14 14.52
N ASN A 73 -21.18 17.22 15.00
CA ASN A 73 -20.99 17.36 16.46
C ASN A 73 -19.67 18.06 16.79
N SER A 74 -19.75 19.31 17.18
CA SER A 74 -18.73 20.05 17.92
C SER A 74 -19.22 20.27 19.34
N SER A 75 -18.65 19.57 20.31
CA SER A 75 -18.53 20.04 21.70
C SER A 75 -17.45 19.21 22.41
N ALA A 76 -16.30 19.82 22.58
CA ALA A 76 -15.21 19.31 23.39
C ALA A 76 -15.34 19.91 24.80
N PHE A 77 -15.40 19.04 25.80
CA PHE A 77 -15.21 19.41 27.19
C PHE A 77 -13.81 18.99 27.63
N HIS A 78 -13.03 19.95 28.10
CA HIS A 78 -11.80 19.70 28.84
C HIS A 78 -12.19 19.46 30.30
N ALA A 79 -11.82 18.32 30.85
CA ALA A 79 -11.88 18.06 32.27
C ALA A 79 -10.43 17.95 32.81
N ASP A 80 -10.09 18.89 33.66
CA ASP A 80 -8.89 18.89 34.48
C ASP A 80 -9.10 17.89 35.62
N VAL A 81 -8.30 16.83 35.70
CA VAL A 81 -8.38 15.84 36.79
C VAL A 81 -7.16 15.98 37.66
N GLY A 82 -7.41 16.44 38.88
CA GLY A 82 -6.42 16.61 39.92
C GLY A 82 -5.80 15.28 40.37
N ALA A 83 -4.47 15.31 40.50
CA ALA A 83 -3.65 14.23 40.99
C ALA A 83 -3.93 13.95 42.48
N ASN A 84 -4.35 12.74 42.77
CA ASN A 84 -4.30 12.19 44.13
C ASN A 84 -3.21 11.13 44.21
N ASN A 85 -2.32 11.31 45.16
CA ASN A 85 -1.19 10.47 45.50
C ASN A 85 -1.57 9.00 45.70
N VAL A 86 -0.97 8.12 44.95
CA VAL A 86 -1.02 6.67 45.22
C VAL A 86 0.39 6.05 45.08
N MET A 87 0.80 5.43 46.18
CA MET A 87 1.80 4.41 46.38
C MET A 87 3.28 4.76 46.35
N ASP A 88 3.78 4.91 47.56
CA ASP A 88 5.18 4.60 47.88
C ASP A 88 5.31 3.06 48.06
N THR A 89 5.58 2.35 46.97
CA THR A 89 5.89 0.92 47.03
C THR A 89 7.39 0.77 47.19
N GLY A 90 7.84 0.33 48.36
CA GLY A 90 9.24 0.02 48.65
C GLY A 90 9.79 -1.08 47.75
N LEU A 91 10.18 -0.74 46.56
CA LEU A 91 10.84 -1.59 45.55
C LEU A 91 12.34 -1.28 45.51
N SER A 92 13.06 -1.63 46.58
CA SER A 92 14.49 -1.35 46.66
C SER A 92 15.39 -2.58 46.59
N ASP A 93 14.96 -3.74 46.03
CA ASP A 93 15.86 -4.88 45.75
C ASP A 93 15.34 -5.74 44.58
N THR A 94 15.34 -5.17 43.35
CA THR A 94 14.71 -5.85 42.20
C THR A 94 15.65 -6.14 41.02
N THR A 95 16.96 -6.28 41.26
CA THR A 95 17.93 -6.39 40.16
C THR A 95 18.11 -7.80 39.57
N ASN A 96 17.54 -8.86 40.15
CA ASN A 96 17.81 -10.23 39.71
C ASN A 96 16.78 -10.88 38.76
N TRP A 97 15.64 -10.28 38.55
CA TRP A 97 14.58 -10.77 37.63
C TRP A 97 14.54 -10.08 36.27
N MET A 98 15.43 -9.12 36.03
CA MET A 98 15.48 -8.33 34.81
C MET A 98 16.43 -8.86 33.74
N ASN A 99 17.00 -10.06 33.91
CA ASN A 99 17.90 -10.63 32.90
C ASN A 99 17.10 -11.13 31.70
N ASP A 100 16.96 -10.28 30.70
CA ASP A 100 16.33 -10.64 29.44
C ASP A 100 17.39 -11.16 28.46
N PHE A 101 17.35 -12.46 28.23
CA PHE A 101 18.30 -13.16 27.38
C PHE A 101 17.72 -13.27 25.96
N ALA A 102 18.27 -12.50 25.01
CA ALA A 102 17.83 -12.50 23.62
C ALA A 102 18.86 -13.19 22.70
N LEU A 103 18.39 -14.14 21.89
CA LEU A 103 19.18 -14.69 20.79
C LEU A 103 19.02 -13.79 19.56
N SER A 104 20.15 -13.55 18.86
CA SER A 104 20.13 -12.75 17.62
C SER A 104 19.55 -13.55 16.47
N VAL A 105 18.59 -12.96 15.76
CA VAL A 105 17.99 -13.50 14.54
C VAL A 105 18.66 -12.86 13.33
N ASN A 106 19.19 -13.67 12.41
CA ASN A 106 19.75 -13.19 11.16
C ASN A 106 18.64 -12.99 10.12
N LYS A 107 18.56 -11.80 9.55
CA LYS A 107 17.54 -11.42 8.54
C LYS A 107 17.86 -11.87 7.10
N ASP A 108 18.81 -12.78 6.86
CA ASP A 108 19.54 -12.87 5.59
C ASP A 108 18.90 -13.59 4.40
N THR A 109 17.85 -14.38 4.52
CA THR A 109 17.44 -15.24 3.39
C THR A 109 16.44 -14.63 2.42
N LEU A 110 15.55 -13.77 2.85
CA LEU A 110 14.57 -13.11 1.98
C LEU A 110 15.09 -11.80 1.33
N SER A 111 16.11 -11.19 1.92
CA SER A 111 16.66 -9.91 1.47
C SER A 111 17.42 -10.02 0.15
N VAL A 112 18.25 -11.05 -0.06
CA VAL A 112 19.11 -11.22 -1.25
C VAL A 112 18.26 -11.36 -2.53
N THR A 113 17.23 -12.21 -2.50
CA THR A 113 16.32 -12.38 -3.65
C THR A 113 15.60 -11.08 -4.00
N GLY A 114 15.13 -10.35 -2.99
CA GLY A 114 14.48 -9.05 -3.18
C GLY A 114 15.42 -7.99 -3.80
N TYR A 115 16.69 -7.95 -3.40
CA TYR A 115 17.69 -7.04 -3.99
C TYR A 115 18.06 -7.43 -5.42
N ILE A 116 18.17 -8.72 -5.75
CA ILE A 116 18.39 -9.19 -7.13
C ILE A 116 17.22 -8.76 -8.03
N LEU A 117 15.98 -9.00 -7.61
CA LEU A 117 14.79 -8.61 -8.36
C LEU A 117 14.70 -7.08 -8.53
N LEU A 118 15.04 -6.32 -7.50
CA LEU A 118 15.12 -4.86 -7.58
C LEU A 118 16.18 -4.41 -8.59
N GLY A 119 17.36 -5.04 -8.58
CA GLY A 119 18.43 -4.76 -9.53
C GLY A 119 17.99 -5.02 -10.98
N ILE A 120 17.37 -6.16 -11.26
CA ILE A 120 16.82 -6.49 -12.59
C ILE A 120 15.77 -5.46 -13.01
N TRP A 121 14.86 -5.07 -12.12
CA TRP A 121 13.84 -4.08 -12.42
C TRP A 121 14.43 -2.70 -12.75
N ILE A 122 15.43 -2.24 -11.99
CA ILE A 122 16.12 -0.96 -12.23
C ILE A 122 16.85 -0.99 -13.59
N VAL A 123 17.56 -2.07 -13.91
CA VAL A 123 18.28 -2.20 -15.21
C VAL A 123 17.30 -2.14 -16.38
N GLY A 124 16.19 -2.86 -16.31
CA GLY A 124 15.15 -2.81 -17.35
C GLY A 124 14.51 -1.41 -17.47
N MET A 125 14.24 -0.74 -16.35
CA MET A 125 13.71 0.63 -16.33
C MET A 125 14.70 1.61 -16.98
N LEU A 126 16.00 1.51 -16.70
CA LEU A 126 17.05 2.33 -17.32
C LEU A 126 17.14 2.09 -18.83
N ALA A 127 17.08 0.83 -19.27
CA ALA A 127 17.07 0.47 -20.69
C ALA A 127 15.86 1.11 -21.42
N MET A 128 14.67 1.02 -20.84
CA MET A 128 13.46 1.65 -21.37
C MET A 128 13.56 3.18 -21.40
N MET A 129 14.13 3.77 -20.35
CA MET A 129 14.35 5.22 -20.27
C MET A 129 15.28 5.70 -21.40
N ILE A 130 16.35 4.97 -21.70
CA ILE A 130 17.25 5.26 -22.81
C ILE A 130 16.49 5.25 -24.14
N LEU A 131 15.59 4.27 -24.37
CA LEU A 131 14.77 4.22 -25.59
C LEU A 131 13.82 5.42 -25.70
N VAL A 132 13.18 5.84 -24.61
CA VAL A 132 12.34 7.03 -24.57
C VAL A 132 13.14 8.30 -24.84
N ILE A 133 14.34 8.43 -24.26
CA ILE A 133 15.25 9.55 -24.51
C ILE A 133 15.67 9.60 -25.99
N LYS A 134 16.09 8.47 -26.57
CA LYS A 134 16.43 8.39 -28.01
C LYS A 134 15.27 8.85 -28.90
N SER A 135 14.04 8.39 -28.58
CA SER A 135 12.83 8.82 -29.30
C SER A 135 12.59 10.34 -29.18
N SER A 136 12.76 10.87 -27.95
CA SER A 136 12.63 12.31 -27.70
C SER A 136 13.69 13.15 -28.42
N LEU A 137 14.92 12.66 -28.51
CA LEU A 137 16.00 13.33 -29.26
C LEU A 137 15.71 13.36 -30.77
N ARG A 138 15.21 12.26 -31.35
CA ARG A 138 14.74 12.25 -32.76
C ARG A 138 13.66 13.30 -33.00
N LEU A 139 12.70 13.38 -32.11
CA LEU A 139 11.64 14.40 -32.21
C LEU A 139 12.20 15.84 -32.13
N ARG A 140 13.22 16.06 -31.27
CA ARG A 140 13.91 17.36 -31.20
C ARG A 140 14.61 17.72 -32.51
N THR A 141 15.21 16.76 -33.20
CA THR A 141 15.84 16.97 -34.53
C THR A 141 14.80 17.39 -35.56
N ILE A 142 13.65 16.69 -35.61
CA ILE A 142 12.54 17.05 -36.51
C ILE A 142 12.03 18.48 -36.21
N LYS A 143 11.87 18.85 -34.94
CA LYS A 143 11.46 20.20 -34.54
C LYS A 143 12.45 21.27 -35.00
N LYS A 144 13.75 21.01 -34.91
CA LYS A 144 14.78 21.97 -35.32
C LYS A 144 14.83 22.19 -36.84
N SER A 145 14.44 21.18 -37.63
CA SER A 145 14.41 21.27 -39.11
C SER A 145 13.11 21.76 -39.67
N ALA A 146 12.10 21.96 -38.86
CA ALA A 146 10.77 22.43 -39.28
C ALA A 146 10.80 23.93 -39.50
N LEU A 147 10.15 24.36 -40.57
CA LEU A 147 10.02 25.78 -40.96
C LEU A 147 8.61 26.30 -40.62
N PRO A 148 8.46 27.58 -40.26
CA PRO A 148 7.13 28.17 -40.11
C PRO A 148 6.30 27.97 -41.38
N LEU A 149 5.01 27.67 -41.21
CA LEU A 149 4.09 27.46 -42.35
C LEU A 149 4.01 28.71 -43.22
N GLN A 150 4.46 28.60 -44.44
CA GLN A 150 4.50 29.72 -45.40
C GLN A 150 3.21 29.83 -46.24
N ASN A 151 2.54 28.68 -46.53
CA ASN A 151 1.34 28.63 -47.34
C ASN A 151 0.20 29.42 -46.69
N SER A 152 -0.23 30.50 -47.35
CA SER A 152 -1.28 31.42 -46.87
C SER A 152 -2.67 30.78 -46.82
N GLU A 153 -2.99 29.87 -47.76
CA GLU A 153 -4.28 29.18 -47.83
C GLU A 153 -4.45 28.21 -46.66
N VAL A 154 -3.43 27.38 -46.43
CA VAL A 154 -3.45 26.44 -45.31
C VAL A 154 -3.46 27.19 -43.97
N ARG A 155 -2.77 28.33 -43.86
CA ARG A 155 -2.80 29.17 -42.67
C ARG A 155 -4.19 29.76 -42.42
N ARG A 156 -4.87 30.22 -43.49
CA ARG A 156 -6.23 30.72 -43.41
C ARG A 156 -7.22 29.65 -43.00
N LEU A 157 -7.10 28.44 -43.58
CA LEU A 157 -7.90 27.27 -43.23
C LEU A 157 -7.69 26.88 -41.77
N TYR A 158 -6.44 26.85 -41.31
CA TYR A 158 -6.09 26.56 -39.92
C TYR A 158 -6.74 27.55 -38.94
N ASN A 159 -6.67 28.85 -39.22
CA ASN A 159 -7.32 29.86 -38.37
C ASN A 159 -8.85 29.69 -38.36
N LYS A 160 -9.46 29.27 -39.46
CA LYS A 160 -10.87 28.92 -39.53
C LYS A 160 -11.20 27.74 -38.61
N CYS A 161 -10.37 26.66 -38.61
CA CYS A 161 -10.53 25.50 -37.72
C CYS A 161 -10.39 25.88 -36.23
N LEU A 162 -9.43 26.75 -35.87
CA LEU A 162 -9.28 27.26 -34.50
C LEU A 162 -10.57 28.00 -34.04
N ASN A 163 -11.13 28.84 -34.89
CA ASN A 163 -12.36 29.57 -34.58
C ASN A 163 -13.56 28.62 -34.45
N GLU A 164 -13.72 27.65 -35.35
CA GLU A 164 -14.76 26.61 -35.28
C GLU A 164 -14.70 25.84 -33.95
N MET A 165 -13.49 25.54 -33.48
CA MET A 165 -13.28 24.84 -32.22
C MET A 165 -13.27 25.74 -30.99
N LYS A 166 -13.42 27.06 -31.15
CA LYS A 166 -13.35 28.08 -30.09
C LYS A 166 -12.04 28.01 -29.30
N ILE A 167 -10.91 27.75 -29.98
CA ILE A 167 -9.57 27.73 -29.39
C ILE A 167 -9.01 29.15 -29.48
N THR A 168 -8.86 29.79 -28.33
CA THR A 168 -8.35 31.20 -28.26
C THR A 168 -6.83 31.27 -28.22
N ARG A 169 -6.17 30.17 -27.86
CA ARG A 169 -4.71 30.12 -27.78
C ARG A 169 -4.11 30.04 -29.18
N ASN A 170 -3.13 30.91 -29.46
CA ASN A 170 -2.36 30.81 -30.68
C ASN A 170 -1.40 29.59 -30.60
N ILE A 171 -1.62 28.60 -31.45
CA ILE A 171 -0.79 27.39 -31.54
C ILE A 171 0.04 27.52 -32.84
N PRO A 172 1.38 27.63 -32.75
CA PRO A 172 2.21 27.79 -33.95
C PRO A 172 2.20 26.50 -34.80
N VAL A 173 2.16 26.71 -36.13
CA VAL A 173 2.18 25.62 -37.13
C VAL A 173 3.46 25.70 -37.93
N TYR A 174 4.10 24.56 -38.08
CA TYR A 174 5.35 24.36 -38.82
C TYR A 174 5.14 23.33 -39.93
N SER A 175 5.92 23.44 -41.00
CA SER A 175 5.98 22.46 -42.08
C SER A 175 7.31 21.70 -42.00
N THR A 176 7.28 20.40 -42.32
CA THR A 176 8.48 19.53 -42.31
C THR A 176 8.37 18.41 -43.33
N ALA A 177 9.49 18.03 -43.93
CA ALA A 177 9.58 16.89 -44.85
C ALA A 177 9.77 15.55 -44.09
N PHE A 178 10.12 15.58 -42.80
CA PHE A 178 10.52 14.39 -42.05
C PHE A 178 9.35 13.66 -41.36
N LEU A 179 8.15 14.16 -41.48
CA LEU A 179 6.95 13.51 -40.95
C LEU A 179 6.11 12.95 -42.09
N LYS A 180 5.41 11.84 -41.80
CA LYS A 180 4.43 11.22 -42.70
C LYS A 180 3.00 11.63 -42.39
N SER A 181 2.73 12.01 -41.14
CA SER A 181 1.41 12.43 -40.65
C SER A 181 1.52 13.75 -39.89
N PRO A 182 0.46 14.55 -39.87
CA PRO A 182 0.37 15.67 -38.94
C PRO A 182 0.57 15.19 -37.52
N ILE A 183 1.16 16.00 -36.67
CA ILE A 183 1.28 15.74 -35.25
C ILE A 183 1.19 17.02 -34.45
N ILE A 184 0.54 16.95 -33.30
CA ILE A 184 0.62 18.00 -32.29
C ILE A 184 1.56 17.57 -31.16
N VAL A 185 2.50 18.42 -30.81
CA VAL A 185 3.54 18.11 -29.84
C VAL A 185 3.74 19.26 -28.87
N GLY A 186 4.00 18.91 -27.61
CA GLY A 186 4.25 19.87 -26.54
C GLY A 186 3.08 20.01 -25.59
N PHE A 187 3.37 19.97 -24.29
CA PHE A 187 2.37 20.15 -23.24
C PHE A 187 2.21 21.63 -22.87
N LEU A 188 3.31 22.29 -22.52
CA LEU A 188 3.30 23.70 -22.11
C LEU A 188 3.25 24.66 -23.32
N LYS A 189 3.96 24.32 -24.38
CA LYS A 189 4.02 25.08 -25.63
C LYS A 189 3.65 24.15 -26.80
N PRO A 190 2.35 23.90 -27.03
CA PRO A 190 1.90 23.05 -28.13
C PRO A 190 2.24 23.67 -29.47
N CYS A 191 2.70 22.83 -30.41
CA CYS A 191 2.99 23.18 -31.78
C CYS A 191 2.45 22.08 -32.70
N ILE A 192 1.93 22.46 -33.86
CA ILE A 192 1.50 21.50 -34.89
C ILE A 192 2.59 21.43 -35.96
N TYR A 193 2.92 20.21 -36.38
CA TYR A 193 3.86 19.95 -37.47
C TYR A 193 3.10 19.26 -38.60
N LEU A 194 3.08 19.91 -39.78
CA LEU A 194 2.45 19.40 -40.98
C LEU A 194 3.49 18.87 -41.97
N PRO A 195 3.33 17.67 -42.51
CA PRO A 195 4.14 17.18 -43.59
C PRO A 195 3.97 18.05 -44.87
N ILE A 196 5.06 18.37 -45.54
CA ILE A 196 5.04 19.24 -46.75
C ILE A 196 4.19 18.61 -47.86
N HIS A 197 4.25 17.29 -48.05
CA HIS A 197 3.50 16.59 -49.10
C HIS A 197 1.97 16.67 -48.89
N LEU A 198 1.50 16.87 -47.64
CA LEU A 198 0.07 17.07 -47.41
C LEU A 198 -0.43 18.42 -47.90
N ILE A 199 0.45 19.43 -47.90
CA ILE A 199 0.11 20.78 -48.33
C ILE A 199 -0.07 20.83 -49.85
N SER A 200 0.62 19.97 -50.60
CA SER A 200 0.58 19.92 -52.06
C SER A 200 -0.44 18.94 -52.64
N ASP A 201 -0.74 17.85 -51.93
CA ASP A 201 -1.41 16.67 -52.48
C ASP A 201 -2.88 16.53 -52.10
N TYR A 202 -3.39 17.36 -51.18
CA TYR A 202 -4.75 17.24 -50.65
C TYR A 202 -5.63 18.46 -50.93
N HIS A 203 -6.92 18.18 -51.10
CA HIS A 203 -7.94 19.23 -51.23
C HIS A 203 -8.15 19.99 -49.91
N GLU A 204 -8.74 21.19 -50.00
CA GLU A 204 -9.00 22.03 -48.81
C GLU A 204 -9.88 21.31 -47.78
N SER A 205 -10.88 20.52 -48.21
CA SER A 205 -11.76 19.74 -47.35
C SER A 205 -10.98 18.68 -46.54
N ASP A 206 -10.11 17.92 -47.23
CA ASP A 206 -9.30 16.87 -46.58
C ASP A 206 -8.35 17.47 -45.54
N MET A 207 -7.68 18.56 -45.89
CA MET A 207 -6.80 19.30 -45.00
C MET A 207 -7.55 19.81 -43.77
N ARG A 208 -8.79 20.31 -43.96
CA ARG A 208 -9.66 20.75 -42.85
C ARG A 208 -9.95 19.61 -41.90
N TYR A 209 -10.30 18.43 -42.39
CA TYR A 209 -10.61 17.27 -41.57
C TYR A 209 -9.40 16.81 -40.76
N MET A 210 -8.20 16.77 -41.37
CA MET A 210 -6.96 16.46 -40.67
C MET A 210 -6.62 17.46 -39.57
N LEU A 211 -6.77 18.78 -39.86
CA LEU A 211 -6.52 19.82 -38.87
C LEU A 211 -7.51 19.77 -37.70
N LEU A 212 -8.79 19.52 -37.95
CA LEU A 212 -9.78 19.31 -36.90
C LEU A 212 -9.42 18.12 -36.03
N HIS A 213 -8.95 17.01 -36.62
CA HIS A 213 -8.51 15.84 -35.87
C HIS A 213 -7.34 16.16 -34.94
N GLU A 214 -6.29 16.80 -35.44
CA GLU A 214 -5.13 17.18 -34.64
C GLU A 214 -5.48 18.18 -33.51
N LEU A 215 -6.37 19.12 -33.81
CA LEU A 215 -6.84 20.05 -32.80
C LEU A 215 -7.71 19.41 -31.73
N GLN A 216 -8.39 18.27 -32.02
CA GLN A 216 -9.07 17.49 -30.97
C GLN A 216 -8.08 16.85 -29.99
N HIS A 217 -6.92 16.37 -30.43
CA HIS A 217 -5.86 15.92 -29.54
C HIS A 217 -5.40 17.02 -28.57
N TYR A 218 -5.28 18.25 -29.06
CA TYR A 218 -5.00 19.39 -28.19
C TYR A 218 -6.12 19.63 -27.16
N ARG A 219 -7.38 19.69 -27.63
CA ARG A 219 -8.55 19.93 -26.77
C ARG A 219 -8.70 18.85 -25.69
N HIS A 220 -8.36 17.62 -26.02
CA HIS A 220 -8.40 16.48 -25.10
C HIS A 220 -7.18 16.38 -24.17
N LYS A 221 -6.17 17.23 -24.35
CA LYS A 221 -4.90 17.20 -23.60
C LYS A 221 -4.15 15.87 -23.74
N ASP A 222 -4.23 15.23 -24.90
CA ASP A 222 -3.68 13.90 -25.16
C ASP A 222 -2.15 13.84 -25.01
N ALA A 223 -1.47 14.98 -25.10
CA ALA A 223 -0.04 15.10 -24.80
C ALA A 223 0.28 14.64 -23.36
N ILE A 224 -0.55 15.00 -22.37
CA ILE A 224 -0.36 14.57 -20.97
C ILE A 224 -0.52 13.06 -20.87
N ALA A 225 -1.59 12.52 -21.45
CA ALA A 225 -1.82 11.07 -21.45
C ALA A 225 -0.66 10.31 -22.10
N ASN A 226 -0.05 10.84 -23.18
CA ASN A 226 1.14 10.25 -23.79
C ASN A 226 2.34 10.22 -22.86
N TYR A 227 2.61 11.28 -22.10
CA TYR A 227 3.69 11.28 -21.11
C TYR A 227 3.44 10.26 -20.00
N LEU A 228 2.21 10.20 -19.49
CA LEU A 228 1.83 9.21 -18.46
C LEU A 228 1.91 7.77 -18.97
N MET A 229 1.46 7.51 -20.21
CA MET A 229 1.59 6.19 -20.85
C MET A 229 3.06 5.77 -21.02
N ASN A 230 3.93 6.70 -21.41
CA ASN A 230 5.35 6.39 -21.56
C ASN A 230 6.00 6.11 -20.20
N PHE A 231 5.64 6.90 -19.18
CA PHE A 231 6.10 6.69 -17.81
C PHE A 231 5.64 5.33 -17.26
N ALA A 232 4.36 4.99 -17.43
CA ALA A 232 3.84 3.68 -17.07
C ALA A 232 4.55 2.55 -17.82
N GLY A 233 4.82 2.71 -19.13
CA GLY A 233 5.56 1.73 -19.92
C GLY A 233 7.02 1.53 -19.46
N VAL A 234 7.67 2.55 -18.88
CA VAL A 234 9.00 2.45 -18.28
C VAL A 234 8.94 1.71 -16.94
N LEU A 235 7.99 2.03 -16.06
CA LEU A 235 7.86 1.40 -14.75
C LEU A 235 7.44 -0.07 -14.85
N TYR A 236 6.51 -0.38 -15.74
CA TYR A 236 5.91 -1.70 -15.94
C TYR A 236 6.44 -2.40 -17.19
N TRP A 237 7.73 -2.17 -17.53
CA TRP A 237 8.36 -2.68 -18.75
C TRP A 237 8.22 -4.20 -18.94
N PHE A 238 8.15 -4.93 -17.84
CA PHE A 238 8.07 -6.39 -17.80
C PHE A 238 6.63 -6.95 -17.83
N ASN A 239 5.58 -6.10 -17.66
CA ASN A 239 4.19 -6.55 -17.59
C ASN A 239 3.49 -6.47 -18.95
N PRO A 240 3.22 -7.63 -19.63
CA PRO A 240 2.59 -7.64 -20.96
C PRO A 240 1.15 -7.12 -20.95
N PHE A 241 0.41 -7.28 -19.85
CA PHE A 241 -0.98 -6.79 -19.74
C PHE A 241 -1.04 -5.28 -19.69
N VAL A 242 -0.07 -4.63 -19.03
CA VAL A 242 0.05 -3.17 -19.05
C VAL A 242 0.37 -2.69 -20.47
N TRP A 243 1.28 -3.35 -21.18
CA TRP A 243 1.58 -3.00 -22.59
C TRP A 243 0.36 -3.14 -23.48
N PHE A 244 -0.42 -4.20 -23.30
CA PHE A 244 -1.67 -4.41 -24.02
C PHE A 244 -2.68 -3.28 -23.70
N ALA A 245 -2.85 -2.93 -22.44
CA ALA A 245 -3.71 -1.85 -22.00
C ALA A 245 -3.32 -0.49 -22.59
N LEU A 246 -2.01 -0.17 -22.57
CA LEU A 246 -1.49 1.07 -23.18
C LEU A 246 -1.71 1.11 -24.69
N ARG A 247 -1.65 -0.02 -25.37
CA ARG A 247 -1.94 -0.13 -26.82
C ARG A 247 -3.43 0.11 -27.08
N GLU A 248 -4.32 -0.55 -26.33
CA GLU A 248 -5.78 -0.34 -26.47
C GLU A 248 -6.19 1.08 -26.10
N MET A 249 -5.55 1.68 -25.11
CA MET A 249 -5.77 3.08 -24.77
C MET A 249 -5.44 4.02 -25.93
N ARG A 250 -4.33 3.78 -26.66
CA ARG A 250 -3.99 4.55 -27.86
C ARG A 250 -5.06 4.39 -28.95
N ASN A 251 -5.54 3.16 -29.16
CA ASN A 251 -6.60 2.88 -30.13
C ASN A 251 -7.90 3.61 -29.80
N ASP A 252 -8.34 3.56 -28.54
CA ASP A 252 -9.57 4.21 -28.09
C ASP A 252 -9.45 5.75 -28.13
N ARG A 253 -8.26 6.29 -27.91
CA ARG A 253 -7.99 7.72 -28.06
C ARG A 253 -8.26 8.20 -29.47
N GLU A 254 -7.75 7.50 -30.49
CA GLU A 254 -7.99 7.85 -31.89
C GLU A 254 -9.49 7.82 -32.22
N VAL A 255 -10.19 6.76 -31.80
CA VAL A 255 -11.65 6.62 -31.98
C VAL A 255 -12.42 7.75 -31.26
N ALA A 256 -11.96 8.16 -30.08
CA ALA A 256 -12.57 9.27 -29.33
C ALA A 256 -12.33 10.63 -30.02
N CYS A 257 -11.17 10.82 -30.65
CA CYS A 257 -10.88 12.01 -31.46
C CYS A 257 -11.76 12.04 -32.71
N ASP A 258 -11.86 10.93 -33.46
CA ASP A 258 -12.75 10.83 -34.63
C ASP A 258 -14.20 11.14 -34.26
N THR A 259 -14.70 10.52 -33.18
CA THR A 259 -16.07 10.80 -32.68
C THR A 259 -16.28 12.27 -32.32
N SER A 260 -15.22 12.93 -31.85
CA SER A 260 -15.30 14.36 -31.50
C SER A 260 -15.31 15.27 -32.75
N VAL A 261 -14.62 14.85 -33.81
CA VAL A 261 -14.71 15.52 -35.13
C VAL A 261 -16.10 15.35 -35.72
N LEU A 262 -16.64 14.10 -35.75
CA LEU A 262 -17.99 13.81 -36.28
C LEU A 262 -19.09 14.62 -35.58
N LYS A 263 -18.97 14.88 -34.29
CA LYS A 263 -19.91 15.76 -33.56
C LYS A 263 -19.95 17.21 -34.07
N MET A 264 -18.89 17.68 -34.75
CA MET A 264 -18.76 19.02 -35.29
C MET A 264 -19.19 19.10 -36.76
N LEU A 265 -19.16 17.96 -37.46
CA LEU A 265 -19.52 17.83 -38.88
C LEU A 265 -21.03 17.65 -39.05
N LYS A 266 -21.52 17.96 -40.26
CA LYS A 266 -22.85 17.56 -40.72
C LYS A 266 -22.83 16.06 -41.09
N GLU A 267 -24.01 15.47 -41.13
CA GLU A 267 -24.12 14.02 -41.42
C GLU A 267 -23.62 13.67 -42.82
N ASP A 268 -23.87 14.54 -43.78
CA ASP A 268 -23.41 14.42 -45.18
C ASP A 268 -21.87 14.42 -45.30
N ASP A 269 -21.15 15.03 -44.35
CA ASP A 269 -19.68 15.13 -44.35
C ASP A 269 -18.99 13.90 -43.69
N TYR A 270 -19.75 12.96 -43.10
CA TYR A 270 -19.15 11.81 -42.40
C TYR A 270 -18.44 10.84 -43.34
N GLU A 271 -18.99 10.59 -44.50
CA GLU A 271 -18.38 9.73 -45.51
C GLU A 271 -17.10 10.37 -46.07
N ASP A 272 -17.12 11.67 -46.34
CA ASP A 272 -15.94 12.40 -46.83
C ASP A 272 -14.82 12.37 -45.79
N TYR A 273 -15.15 12.52 -44.49
CA TYR A 273 -14.16 12.39 -43.41
C TYR A 273 -13.56 10.97 -43.39
N GLY A 274 -14.38 9.91 -43.52
CA GLY A 274 -13.95 8.54 -43.61
C GLY A 274 -13.03 8.28 -44.80
N ASN A 275 -13.39 8.77 -45.98
CA ASN A 275 -12.61 8.64 -47.20
C ASN A 275 -11.28 9.40 -47.12
N THR A 276 -11.24 10.58 -46.50
CA THR A 276 -9.99 11.32 -46.23
C THR A 276 -9.02 10.48 -45.39
N LEU A 277 -9.51 9.79 -44.35
CA LEU A 277 -8.69 8.94 -43.54
C LEU A 277 -8.16 7.71 -44.30
N ILE A 278 -8.98 7.08 -45.16
CA ILE A 278 -8.57 5.92 -45.98
C ILE A 278 -7.48 6.37 -46.96
N ASN A 279 -7.71 7.45 -47.73
CA ASN A 279 -6.76 7.98 -48.68
C ASN A 279 -5.43 8.37 -48.03
N PHE A 280 -5.49 8.93 -46.82
CA PHE A 280 -4.31 9.30 -46.05
C PHE A 280 -3.45 8.08 -45.75
N ILE A 281 -4.05 6.98 -45.30
CA ILE A 281 -3.30 5.76 -44.94
C ILE A 281 -2.76 5.05 -46.15
N GLU A 282 -3.51 5.02 -47.22
CA GLU A 282 -3.04 4.45 -48.49
C GLU A 282 -1.74 5.14 -48.90
N LYS A 283 -1.70 6.45 -48.93
CA LYS A 283 -0.50 7.23 -49.28
C LYS A 283 0.67 7.00 -48.30
N VAL A 284 0.40 6.92 -46.99
CA VAL A 284 1.42 6.69 -45.96
C VAL A 284 1.97 5.26 -46.02
N SER A 285 1.15 4.26 -46.41
CA SER A 285 1.54 2.85 -46.50
C SER A 285 2.44 2.54 -47.71
N PHE A 286 2.28 3.23 -48.81
CA PHE A 286 3.09 3.06 -50.03
C PHE A 286 4.47 3.69 -49.95
N SER A 287 4.85 4.34 -48.89
CA SER A 287 6.17 4.96 -48.73
C SER A 287 7.23 3.89 -48.38
N PRO A 288 8.31 3.72 -49.21
CA PRO A 288 9.29 2.63 -49.09
C PRO A 288 10.33 2.92 -48.01
N PHE A 289 9.94 2.84 -46.72
CA PHE A 289 10.90 2.87 -45.62
C PHE A 289 10.92 1.55 -44.85
N PRO A 290 12.11 0.93 -44.65
CA PRO A 290 12.26 -0.45 -44.18
C PRO A 290 11.99 -0.70 -42.70
N PHE A 291 11.47 0.27 -41.94
CA PHE A 291 11.11 0.10 -40.52
C PHE A 291 9.59 0.05 -40.25
N ALA A 292 8.78 -0.31 -41.24
CA ALA A 292 7.34 -0.49 -41.13
C ALA A 292 6.93 -1.87 -40.56
N ALA A 293 7.59 -2.34 -39.51
CA ALA A 293 7.24 -3.60 -38.84
C ALA A 293 5.94 -3.56 -38.02
N SER A 294 5.07 -2.55 -38.22
CA SER A 294 3.79 -2.43 -37.56
C SER A 294 2.57 -2.34 -38.49
N LEU A 295 2.69 -2.71 -39.76
CA LEU A 295 1.60 -2.63 -40.75
C LEU A 295 0.32 -3.38 -40.31
N SER A 296 0.48 -4.56 -39.71
CA SER A 296 -0.65 -5.36 -39.20
C SER A 296 -1.39 -4.68 -38.02
N GLY A 297 -0.67 -3.97 -37.15
CA GLY A 297 -1.24 -3.20 -36.04
C GLY A 297 -2.02 -1.97 -36.50
N ASN A 298 -1.46 -1.24 -37.47
CA ASN A 298 -2.09 -0.04 -38.04
C ASN A 298 -3.37 -0.38 -38.81
N MET A 299 -3.41 -1.48 -39.58
CA MET A 299 -4.60 -1.89 -40.32
C MET A 299 -5.78 -2.25 -39.41
N LYS A 300 -5.54 -3.00 -38.33
CA LYS A 300 -6.59 -3.36 -37.37
C LYS A 300 -7.14 -2.11 -36.64
N GLN A 301 -6.28 -1.20 -36.26
CA GLN A 301 -6.66 0.07 -35.65
C GLN A 301 -7.48 0.90 -36.61
N MET A 302 -7.07 0.99 -37.86
CA MET A 302 -7.77 1.75 -38.88
C MET A 302 -9.15 1.16 -39.20
N LYS A 303 -9.24 -0.15 -39.40
CA LYS A 303 -10.54 -0.82 -39.58
C LYS A 303 -11.51 -0.43 -38.45
N ARG A 304 -11.02 -0.36 -37.20
CA ARG A 304 -11.84 0.03 -36.05
C ARG A 304 -12.30 1.50 -36.13
N ARG A 305 -11.41 2.41 -36.57
CA ARG A 305 -11.75 3.84 -36.79
C ARG A 305 -12.83 3.98 -37.86
N ILE A 306 -12.63 3.37 -39.03
CA ILE A 306 -13.58 3.44 -40.17
C ILE A 306 -14.95 2.84 -39.80
N ILE A 307 -14.98 1.69 -39.13
CA ILE A 307 -16.25 1.09 -38.64
C ILE A 307 -16.95 2.06 -37.67
N ASN A 308 -16.20 2.71 -36.77
CA ASN A 308 -16.78 3.68 -35.84
C ASN A 308 -17.35 4.92 -36.58
N ILE A 309 -16.67 5.38 -37.64
CA ILE A 309 -17.14 6.52 -38.45
C ILE A 309 -18.42 6.12 -39.21
N ALA A 310 -18.38 4.99 -39.90
CA ALA A 310 -19.51 4.49 -40.71
C ALA A 310 -20.76 4.17 -39.88
N SER A 311 -20.57 3.73 -38.64
CA SER A 311 -21.67 3.41 -37.71
C SER A 311 -22.00 4.53 -36.73
N TYR A 312 -21.46 5.72 -36.92
CA TYR A 312 -21.67 6.82 -35.99
C TYR A 312 -23.09 7.40 -36.10
N GLU A 313 -23.76 7.39 -34.98
CA GLU A 313 -25.06 8.04 -34.77
C GLU A 313 -24.97 9.02 -33.60
N LYS A 314 -25.67 10.13 -33.70
CA LYS A 314 -25.79 11.09 -32.58
C LYS A 314 -26.51 10.38 -31.41
N PRO A 315 -25.88 10.25 -30.25
CA PRO A 315 -26.45 9.48 -29.13
C PRO A 315 -27.70 10.20 -28.57
N THR A 316 -28.77 9.45 -28.39
CA THR A 316 -30.01 9.89 -27.72
C THR A 316 -29.75 10.12 -26.23
N PHE A 317 -30.62 10.86 -25.56
CA PHE A 317 -30.51 11.15 -24.11
C PHE A 317 -30.48 9.87 -23.30
N CYS A 318 -31.36 8.88 -23.58
CA CYS A 318 -31.40 7.59 -22.90
C CYS A 318 -30.09 6.80 -23.08
N LYS A 319 -29.48 6.83 -24.27
CA LYS A 319 -28.19 6.17 -24.54
C LYS A 319 -27.06 6.83 -23.76
N LYS A 320 -27.07 8.17 -23.61
CA LYS A 320 -26.11 8.90 -22.78
C LYS A 320 -26.25 8.56 -21.30
N LEU A 321 -27.48 8.49 -20.78
CA LEU A 321 -27.75 8.13 -19.38
C LEU A 321 -27.29 6.70 -19.07
N LYS A 322 -27.68 5.72 -19.90
CA LYS A 322 -27.21 4.33 -19.77
C LYS A 322 -25.68 4.21 -19.83
N GLY A 323 -25.04 4.99 -20.69
CA GLY A 323 -23.58 5.06 -20.78
C GLY A 323 -22.95 5.63 -19.52
N MET A 324 -23.53 6.68 -18.94
CA MET A 324 -23.04 7.30 -17.72
C MET A 324 -23.18 6.36 -16.51
N THR A 325 -24.30 5.65 -16.37
CA THR A 325 -24.48 4.66 -15.30
C THR A 325 -23.49 3.50 -15.44
N ALA A 326 -23.29 2.96 -16.65
CA ALA A 326 -22.30 1.92 -16.90
C ALA A 326 -20.87 2.39 -16.60
N PHE A 327 -20.52 3.64 -16.95
CA PHE A 327 -19.23 4.24 -16.66
C PHE A 327 -19.00 4.38 -15.13
N ILE A 328 -19.98 4.90 -14.40
CA ILE A 328 -19.91 5.07 -12.95
C ILE A 328 -19.79 3.69 -12.27
N LEU A 329 -20.61 2.72 -12.66
CA LEU A 329 -20.56 1.35 -12.10
C LEU A 329 -19.18 0.71 -12.31
N THR A 330 -18.62 0.80 -13.52
CA THR A 330 -17.29 0.29 -13.83
C THR A 330 -16.21 1.01 -13.01
N THR A 331 -16.32 2.33 -12.85
CA THR A 331 -15.38 3.13 -12.06
C THR A 331 -15.42 2.74 -10.59
N VAL A 332 -16.61 2.59 -9.99
CA VAL A 332 -16.79 2.17 -8.59
C VAL A 332 -16.23 0.76 -8.38
N LEU A 333 -16.51 -0.17 -9.31
CA LEU A 333 -15.97 -1.53 -9.25
C LEU A 333 -14.43 -1.53 -9.24
N ILE A 334 -13.80 -0.79 -10.17
CA ILE A 334 -12.34 -0.73 -10.28
C ILE A 334 -11.72 -0.01 -9.07
N MET A 335 -12.33 1.08 -8.58
CA MET A 335 -11.85 1.79 -7.38
C MET A 335 -12.00 0.93 -6.12
N GLY A 336 -13.01 0.08 -6.02
CA GLY A 336 -13.17 -0.88 -4.93
C GLY A 336 -12.06 -1.95 -4.87
N LEU A 337 -11.35 -2.18 -5.99
CA LEU A 337 -10.21 -3.10 -6.05
C LEU A 337 -8.86 -2.41 -5.72
N THR A 338 -8.86 -1.10 -5.50
CA THR A 338 -7.63 -0.33 -5.22
C THR A 338 -6.82 -0.86 -4.01
N PRO A 339 -7.44 -1.30 -2.89
CA PRO A 339 -6.69 -1.83 -1.75
C PRO A 339 -5.80 -3.02 -2.09
N PHE A 340 -6.20 -3.87 -3.06
CA PHE A 340 -5.43 -5.05 -3.48
C PHE A 340 -4.17 -4.72 -4.30
N ILE A 341 -4.05 -3.51 -4.82
CA ILE A 341 -2.88 -3.05 -5.59
C ILE A 341 -1.96 -2.12 -4.80
N SER A 342 -2.23 -1.91 -3.52
CA SER A 342 -1.34 -1.16 -2.65
C SER A 342 -0.17 -2.06 -2.21
N THR A 343 1.08 -1.65 -2.49
CA THR A 343 2.27 -2.31 -1.94
C THR A 343 2.42 -2.04 -0.44
N TYR A 344 1.81 -0.98 0.01
CA TYR A 344 1.55 -0.71 1.40
C TYR A 344 0.22 -1.41 1.69
N ALA A 345 0.24 -2.71 2.03
CA ALA A 345 -0.92 -3.42 2.55
C ALA A 345 -1.60 -2.52 3.57
N ALA A 346 -2.92 -2.54 3.63
CA ALA A 346 -3.66 -2.01 4.78
C ALA A 346 -2.84 -2.41 5.98
N ASP A 347 -2.37 -1.45 6.73
CA ASP A 347 -1.22 -1.53 7.62
C ASP A 347 -1.46 -2.64 8.65
N GLU A 348 -1.16 -3.92 8.29
CA GLU A 348 -1.11 -5.02 9.24
C GLU A 348 -0.09 -4.72 10.34
N SER A 349 0.79 -3.74 10.08
CA SER A 349 1.72 -3.19 11.05
C SER A 349 1.05 -2.25 12.05
N ARG A 350 -0.24 -1.88 11.87
CA ARG A 350 -0.97 -1.04 12.83
C ARG A 350 -2.31 -1.65 13.21
N TYR A 351 -2.53 -1.67 14.51
CA TYR A 351 -3.81 -2.08 15.07
C TYR A 351 -4.85 -0.97 14.87
N GLN A 352 -5.98 -1.33 14.27
CA GLN A 352 -7.13 -0.42 14.09
C GLN A 352 -7.95 -0.37 15.38
N TRP A 353 -7.38 0.25 16.40
CA TRP A 353 -8.00 0.31 17.70
C TRP A 353 -9.30 1.12 17.68
N LYS A 354 -10.36 0.49 18.16
CA LYS A 354 -11.66 1.13 18.41
C LYS A 354 -11.98 0.89 19.87
N SER A 355 -11.60 1.83 20.70
CA SER A 355 -11.97 1.74 22.12
C SER A 355 -13.48 1.70 22.28
N SER A 356 -13.95 0.81 23.13
CA SER A 356 -15.32 0.84 23.65
C SER A 356 -15.43 1.81 24.82
N SER A 357 -14.31 2.22 25.44
CA SER A 357 -14.25 3.19 26.50
C SER A 357 -14.35 4.62 25.97
N GLU A 358 -15.13 5.45 26.62
CA GLU A 358 -15.19 6.89 26.38
C GLU A 358 -14.06 7.64 27.13
N ASN A 359 -13.34 6.96 28.04
CA ASN A 359 -12.35 7.55 28.95
C ASN A 359 -10.92 7.27 28.44
N ILE A 360 -10.46 8.02 27.45
CA ILE A 360 -9.08 7.93 26.94
C ILE A 360 -8.33 9.21 27.30
N SER A 361 -7.21 9.07 28.00
CA SER A 361 -6.29 10.15 28.34
C SER A 361 -4.98 9.99 27.54
N TYR A 362 -4.61 11.00 26.78
CA TYR A 362 -3.32 11.06 26.12
C TYR A 362 -2.33 11.83 27.00
N VAL A 363 -1.28 11.14 27.45
CA VAL A 363 -0.32 11.68 28.42
C VAL A 363 1.07 11.77 27.79
N ASP A 364 1.76 12.87 28.01
CA ASP A 364 3.13 13.03 27.53
C ASP A 364 4.14 12.51 28.57
N PHE A 365 4.71 11.34 28.29
CA PHE A 365 5.78 10.72 29.06
C PHE A 365 7.14 10.75 28.35
N SER A 366 7.32 11.54 27.27
CA SER A 366 8.54 11.61 26.44
C SER A 366 9.81 11.76 27.26
N LYS A 367 9.76 12.47 28.41
CA LYS A 367 10.93 12.65 29.29
C LYS A 367 11.52 11.37 29.86
N TYR A 368 10.73 10.27 29.92
CA TYR A 368 11.19 8.98 30.45
C TYR A 368 11.79 8.11 29.36
N PHE A 369 11.43 8.34 28.08
CA PHE A 369 11.89 7.55 26.95
C PHE A 369 13.30 7.93 26.48
N GLY A 370 13.78 9.16 26.78
CA GLY A 370 15.14 9.59 26.44
C GLY A 370 15.47 9.46 24.95
N LYS A 371 16.34 8.51 24.60
CA LYS A 371 16.77 8.25 23.20
C LYS A 371 15.88 7.27 22.46
N TYR A 372 14.94 6.62 23.13
CA TYR A 372 14.11 5.57 22.55
C TYR A 372 12.84 6.15 21.94
N GLU A 373 12.45 5.59 20.78
CA GLU A 373 11.10 5.75 20.24
C GLU A 373 10.20 4.65 20.82
N GLY A 374 8.96 4.97 21.18
CA GLY A 374 8.07 3.93 21.72
C GLY A 374 6.83 4.48 22.39
N SER A 375 6.14 3.62 23.13
CA SER A 375 4.91 4.00 23.82
C SER A 375 4.78 3.32 25.18
N PHE A 376 3.97 3.95 26.02
CA PHE A 376 3.48 3.40 27.28
C PHE A 376 1.94 3.44 27.25
N VAL A 377 1.33 2.31 27.58
CA VAL A 377 -0.12 2.14 27.69
C VAL A 377 -0.44 1.65 29.09
N LEU A 378 -1.37 2.30 29.76
CA LEU A 378 -1.92 1.89 31.05
C LEU A 378 -3.45 1.82 30.95
N TYR A 379 -4.03 0.73 31.44
CA TYR A 379 -5.47 0.56 31.55
C TYR A 379 -5.87 0.31 33.01
N ASP A 380 -6.70 1.19 33.54
CA ASP A 380 -7.35 1.09 34.85
C ASP A 380 -8.67 0.34 34.69
N LEU A 381 -8.72 -0.91 35.15
CA LEU A 381 -9.86 -1.80 34.96
C LEU A 381 -11.12 -1.29 35.65
N ARG A 382 -10.99 -0.81 36.89
CA ARG A 382 -12.15 -0.40 37.71
C ARG A 382 -12.83 0.85 37.15
N ASN A 383 -12.04 1.83 36.71
CA ASN A 383 -12.52 3.12 36.23
C ASN A 383 -12.75 3.14 34.73
N ASP A 384 -12.37 2.08 33.99
CA ASP A 384 -12.38 1.98 32.54
C ASP A 384 -11.66 3.16 31.87
N VAL A 385 -10.42 3.46 32.33
CA VAL A 385 -9.61 4.59 31.85
C VAL A 385 -8.35 4.09 31.17
N TRP A 386 -8.13 4.55 29.94
CA TRP A 386 -6.90 4.34 29.20
C TRP A 386 -6.01 5.55 29.27
N SER A 387 -4.76 5.39 29.71
CA SER A 387 -3.70 6.42 29.66
C SER A 387 -2.64 6.00 28.66
N ILE A 388 -2.47 6.79 27.59
CA ILE A 388 -1.65 6.41 26.45
C ILE A 388 -0.62 7.50 26.15
N HIS A 389 0.66 7.11 26.14
CA HIS A 389 1.74 7.89 25.57
C HIS A 389 2.01 7.42 24.15
N ASP A 390 2.02 8.35 23.20
CA ASP A 390 2.25 8.12 21.77
C ASP A 390 1.35 7.04 21.15
N ILE A 391 0.14 7.45 20.80
CA ILE A 391 -0.87 6.58 20.17
C ILE A 391 -0.38 5.95 18.85
N GLU A 392 0.55 6.62 18.13
CA GLU A 392 1.09 6.07 16.90
C GLU A 392 1.97 4.84 17.17
N HIS A 393 2.81 4.87 18.20
CA HIS A 393 3.58 3.71 18.63
C HIS A 393 2.73 2.73 19.43
N ALA A 394 1.75 3.19 20.22
CA ALA A 394 0.82 2.33 20.95
C ALA A 394 -0.01 1.40 20.05
N THR A 395 -0.27 1.81 18.81
CA THR A 395 -0.97 0.99 17.81
C THR A 395 -0.04 0.30 16.82
N LEU A 396 1.26 0.58 16.85
CA LEU A 396 2.25 -0.04 15.96
C LEU A 396 2.52 -1.49 16.40
N ARG A 397 2.32 -2.44 15.51
CA ARG A 397 2.62 -3.85 15.73
C ARG A 397 4.10 -4.14 15.44
N VAL A 398 4.82 -4.59 16.44
CA VAL A 398 6.21 -5.06 16.36
C VAL A 398 6.30 -6.49 16.86
N ALA A 399 7.45 -7.16 16.72
CA ALA A 399 7.60 -8.53 17.21
C ALA A 399 7.40 -8.58 18.74
N PRO A 400 6.66 -9.57 19.25
CA PRO A 400 6.41 -9.69 20.69
C PRO A 400 7.64 -10.15 21.47
N ASP A 401 8.57 -10.80 20.81
CA ASP A 401 9.73 -11.43 21.42
C ASP A 401 9.32 -12.30 22.64
N SER A 402 10.04 -12.24 23.73
CA SER A 402 9.77 -13.07 24.91
C SER A 402 8.45 -12.77 25.63
N THR A 403 7.72 -11.73 25.29
CA THR A 403 6.38 -11.49 25.87
C THR A 403 5.35 -12.50 25.37
N TYR A 404 5.58 -13.09 24.18
CA TYR A 404 4.73 -14.16 23.62
C TYR A 404 4.68 -15.40 24.49
N LYS A 405 5.74 -15.70 25.23
CA LYS A 405 5.87 -16.89 26.10
C LYS A 405 4.75 -17.04 27.14
N ILE A 406 4.07 -15.96 27.52
CA ILE A 406 2.88 -16.00 28.40
C ILE A 406 1.79 -16.86 27.76
N TYR A 407 1.53 -16.64 26.47
CA TYR A 407 0.45 -17.32 25.73
C TYR A 407 0.89 -18.70 25.26
N ASP A 408 2.15 -18.84 24.86
CA ASP A 408 2.75 -20.11 24.49
C ASP A 408 2.70 -21.13 25.65
N ALA A 409 3.07 -20.70 26.86
CA ALA A 409 2.90 -21.49 28.06
C ALA A 409 1.45 -21.92 28.28
N LEU A 410 0.51 -21.00 28.07
CA LEU A 410 -0.91 -21.27 28.27
C LEU A 410 -1.43 -22.31 27.28
N PHE A 411 -1.01 -22.24 26.00
CA PHE A 411 -1.38 -23.21 24.96
C PHE A 411 -0.81 -24.61 25.31
N GLY A 412 0.45 -24.67 25.75
CA GLY A 412 1.07 -25.91 26.18
C GLY A 412 0.37 -26.56 27.40
N LEU A 413 -0.15 -25.74 28.31
CA LEU A 413 -0.93 -26.19 29.46
C LEU A 413 -2.33 -26.68 29.05
N GLU A 414 -3.02 -26.00 28.15
CA GLU A 414 -4.37 -26.38 27.68
C GLU A 414 -4.35 -27.71 26.92
N GLU A 415 -3.34 -27.95 26.11
CA GLU A 415 -3.17 -29.22 25.37
C GLU A 415 -2.51 -30.33 26.20
N GLY A 416 -2.08 -30.03 27.45
CA GLY A 416 -1.48 -31.01 28.32
C GLY A 416 -0.05 -31.42 27.92
N VAL A 417 0.63 -30.64 27.09
CA VAL A 417 2.06 -30.80 26.75
C VAL A 417 2.91 -30.60 28.02
N ILE A 418 2.51 -29.62 28.83
CA ILE A 418 2.99 -29.41 30.20
C ILE A 418 1.75 -29.29 31.11
N THR A 419 1.92 -29.54 32.39
CA THR A 419 0.83 -29.38 33.37
C THR A 419 1.29 -28.51 34.54
N PRO A 420 0.36 -27.90 35.30
CA PRO A 420 0.74 -27.14 36.50
C PRO A 420 1.55 -27.92 37.51
N GLN A 421 1.38 -29.25 37.57
CA GLN A 421 2.09 -30.17 38.49
C GLN A 421 3.39 -30.71 37.92
N ASP A 422 3.49 -30.80 36.58
CA ASP A 422 4.68 -31.31 35.88
C ASP A 422 4.91 -30.52 34.60
N SER A 423 5.78 -29.53 34.70
CA SER A 423 6.21 -28.68 33.58
C SER A 423 7.69 -28.88 33.25
N PHE A 424 8.25 -30.02 33.69
CA PHE A 424 9.65 -30.34 33.48
C PHE A 424 9.93 -30.70 32.01
N ILE A 425 10.96 -30.04 31.44
CA ILE A 425 11.55 -30.43 30.15
C ILE A 425 13.08 -30.55 30.38
N ALA A 426 13.61 -31.72 30.05
CA ALA A 426 15.06 -31.98 30.17
C ALA A 426 15.84 -31.15 29.14
N TRP A 427 16.99 -30.63 29.54
CA TRP A 427 17.91 -29.93 28.67
C TRP A 427 18.38 -30.81 27.51
N ASN A 428 18.36 -30.24 26.29
CA ASN A 428 18.74 -30.96 25.08
C ASN A 428 20.25 -31.18 24.91
N GLY A 429 21.09 -30.69 25.85
CA GLY A 429 22.54 -30.82 25.81
C GLY A 429 23.25 -29.81 24.90
N GLU A 430 22.53 -28.89 24.25
CA GLU A 430 23.12 -27.81 23.46
C GLU A 430 23.69 -26.71 24.36
N ASN A 431 24.83 -26.14 23.97
CA ASN A 431 25.43 -25.02 24.70
C ASN A 431 24.84 -23.68 24.21
N TYR A 432 24.08 -23.06 25.10
CA TYR A 432 23.55 -21.71 24.89
C TYR A 432 24.47 -20.64 25.51
N PRO A 433 24.43 -19.40 25.03
CA PRO A 433 25.28 -18.31 25.56
C PRO A 433 25.02 -17.94 27.02
N PHE A 434 23.88 -18.38 27.57
CA PHE A 434 23.42 -18.04 28.91
C PHE A 434 23.48 -19.31 29.80
N GLU A 435 24.18 -19.22 30.91
CA GLU A 435 24.37 -20.36 31.81
C GLU A 435 23.04 -20.95 32.32
N ALA A 436 22.07 -20.08 32.63
CA ALA A 436 20.73 -20.46 33.06
C ALA A 436 19.94 -21.30 32.02
N TRP A 437 20.34 -21.26 30.75
CA TRP A 437 19.71 -22.04 29.70
C TRP A 437 20.29 -23.44 29.53
N ASN A 438 21.46 -23.69 30.11
CA ASN A 438 22.20 -24.96 30.01
C ASN A 438 21.84 -25.90 31.17
N ALA A 439 20.58 -26.02 31.50
CA ALA A 439 20.05 -26.85 32.55
C ALA A 439 18.61 -27.27 32.26
N ASP A 440 18.14 -28.33 32.89
CA ASP A 440 16.75 -28.74 32.87
C ASP A 440 15.84 -27.59 33.33
N GLN A 441 14.66 -27.48 32.75
CA GLN A 441 13.74 -26.37 33.00
C GLN A 441 12.37 -26.84 33.46
N THR A 442 11.75 -26.01 34.28
CA THR A 442 10.31 -26.01 34.55
C THR A 442 9.71 -24.75 33.97
N LEU A 443 8.39 -24.64 33.90
CA LEU A 443 7.71 -23.43 33.43
C LEU A 443 8.19 -22.18 34.20
N GLN A 444 8.33 -22.30 35.54
CA GLN A 444 8.78 -21.21 36.40
C GLN A 444 10.21 -20.75 36.06
N SER A 445 11.17 -21.69 35.94
CA SER A 445 12.56 -21.36 35.64
C SER A 445 12.72 -20.87 34.20
N ALA A 446 12.02 -21.47 33.23
CA ALA A 446 12.04 -21.09 31.83
C ALA A 446 11.44 -19.68 31.60
N MET A 447 10.35 -19.34 32.29
CA MET A 447 9.73 -18.04 32.21
C MET A 447 10.63 -16.94 32.82
N SER A 448 11.18 -17.19 34.02
CA SER A 448 12.04 -16.23 34.72
C SER A 448 13.38 -15.99 34.01
N SER A 449 13.97 -17.01 33.39
CA SER A 449 15.22 -16.92 32.62
C SER A 449 14.99 -16.76 31.12
N SER A 450 13.74 -16.59 30.70
CA SER A 450 13.33 -16.35 29.31
C SER A 450 13.90 -17.39 28.31
N VAL A 451 13.90 -18.68 28.68
CA VAL A 451 14.55 -19.79 27.96
C VAL A 451 13.83 -20.11 26.67
N ASN A 452 14.37 -19.72 25.51
CA ASN A 452 13.71 -19.92 24.21
C ASN A 452 13.49 -21.39 23.87
N TRP A 453 14.51 -22.25 24.07
CA TRP A 453 14.42 -23.65 23.67
C TRP A 453 13.31 -24.43 24.42
N TYR A 454 12.97 -24.01 25.63
CA TYR A 454 11.86 -24.61 26.38
C TYR A 454 10.51 -24.36 25.67
N PHE A 455 10.24 -23.13 25.32
CA PHE A 455 8.99 -22.74 24.64
C PHE A 455 8.96 -23.25 23.19
N GLN A 456 10.09 -23.26 22.49
CA GLN A 456 10.22 -23.92 21.18
C GLN A 456 9.89 -25.41 21.25
N SER A 457 10.29 -26.10 22.33
CA SER A 457 9.93 -27.50 22.53
C SER A 457 8.43 -27.69 22.82
N VAL A 458 7.80 -26.75 23.52
CA VAL A 458 6.34 -26.73 23.72
C VAL A 458 5.63 -26.53 22.36
N ASP A 459 6.04 -25.53 21.58
CA ASP A 459 5.52 -25.27 20.22
C ASP A 459 5.66 -26.51 19.30
N GLU A 460 6.82 -27.18 19.31
CA GLU A 460 7.05 -28.38 18.49
C GLU A 460 6.10 -29.52 18.86
N GLN A 461 5.82 -29.72 20.14
CA GLN A 461 4.91 -30.75 20.62
C GLN A 461 3.44 -30.40 20.32
N LEU A 462 3.07 -29.13 20.40
CA LEU A 462 1.74 -28.63 20.00
C LEU A 462 1.50 -28.79 18.49
N GLY A 463 2.54 -28.54 17.71
CA GLY A 463 2.49 -28.50 16.25
C GLY A 463 1.87 -27.21 15.67
N THR A 464 2.29 -26.87 14.46
CA THR A 464 1.96 -25.61 13.79
C THR A 464 0.46 -25.31 13.71
N THR A 465 -0.37 -26.35 13.54
CA THR A 465 -1.83 -26.18 13.37
C THR A 465 -2.47 -25.74 14.68
N SER A 466 -2.17 -26.41 15.80
CA SER A 466 -2.74 -26.10 17.12
C SER A 466 -2.33 -24.70 17.56
N VAL A 467 -1.03 -24.37 17.42
CA VAL A 467 -0.52 -23.03 17.76
C VAL A 467 -1.21 -21.94 16.93
N TYR A 468 -1.38 -22.15 15.61
CA TYR A 468 -2.08 -21.20 14.75
C TYR A 468 -3.55 -21.02 15.15
N ASP A 469 -4.23 -22.12 15.49
CA ASP A 469 -5.65 -22.06 15.88
C ASP A 469 -5.81 -21.28 17.19
N TYR A 470 -4.94 -21.49 18.20
CA TYR A 470 -4.92 -20.71 19.44
C TYR A 470 -4.62 -19.23 19.20
N ILE A 471 -3.58 -18.90 18.43
CA ILE A 471 -3.25 -17.51 18.04
C ILE A 471 -4.46 -16.82 17.40
N LYS A 472 -5.20 -17.54 16.56
CA LYS A 472 -6.39 -17.03 15.89
C LYS A 472 -7.56 -16.87 16.85
N GLU A 473 -7.75 -17.84 17.76
CA GLU A 473 -8.83 -17.88 18.74
C GLU A 473 -8.73 -16.73 19.73
N ILE A 474 -7.56 -16.52 20.35
CA ILE A 474 -7.34 -15.41 21.29
C ILE A 474 -7.18 -14.06 20.58
N GLY A 475 -7.07 -14.06 19.24
CA GLY A 475 -6.93 -12.83 18.47
C GLY A 475 -5.54 -12.18 18.55
N TYR A 476 -4.47 -12.94 18.75
CA TYR A 476 -3.13 -12.41 18.97
C TYR A 476 -2.59 -11.61 17.78
N GLY A 477 -2.48 -10.31 17.94
CA GLY A 477 -1.82 -9.40 17.01
C GLY A 477 -2.24 -9.56 15.55
N ASN A 478 -1.26 -9.68 14.65
CA ASN A 478 -1.48 -9.86 13.21
C ASN A 478 -1.76 -11.32 12.80
N LYS A 479 -1.72 -12.29 13.73
CA LYS A 479 -1.97 -13.73 13.49
C LYS A 479 -1.10 -14.35 12.39
N ASN A 480 0.07 -13.79 12.14
CA ASN A 480 0.92 -14.17 11.02
C ASN A 480 2.10 -15.05 11.48
N MET A 481 2.03 -16.33 11.16
CA MET A 481 3.06 -17.33 11.44
C MET A 481 3.83 -17.77 10.17
N SER A 482 3.93 -16.91 9.14
CA SER A 482 4.59 -17.27 7.87
C SER A 482 6.13 -17.36 7.95
N GLY A 483 6.72 -17.00 9.07
CA GLY A 483 8.15 -17.18 9.34
C GLY A 483 8.52 -18.62 9.67
N ASP A 484 9.79 -18.84 10.02
CA ASP A 484 10.23 -20.14 10.57
C ASP A 484 9.46 -20.42 11.87
N PHE A 485 8.93 -21.64 12.01
CA PHE A 485 8.09 -22.04 13.14
C PHE A 485 8.83 -21.99 14.46
N SER A 486 10.14 -22.17 14.46
CA SER A 486 10.97 -22.06 15.68
C SER A 486 11.22 -20.60 16.11
N THR A 487 10.99 -19.61 15.24
CA THR A 487 11.38 -18.21 15.47
C THR A 487 10.33 -17.18 15.07
N TYR A 488 9.10 -17.60 14.75
CA TYR A 488 8.05 -16.72 14.21
C TYR A 488 7.68 -15.54 15.14
N TRP A 489 7.91 -15.65 16.43
CA TRP A 489 7.67 -14.63 17.46
C TRP A 489 8.90 -13.77 17.80
N MET A 490 10.12 -14.15 17.33
CA MET A 490 11.40 -13.45 17.55
C MET A 490 11.74 -12.60 16.34
N GLU A 491 11.54 -11.28 16.40
CA GLU A 491 11.81 -10.31 15.31
C GLU A 491 11.41 -10.80 13.90
N SER A 492 10.30 -11.57 13.82
CA SER A 492 9.86 -12.26 12.61
C SER A 492 8.43 -11.85 12.20
N SER A 493 7.59 -12.83 11.82
CA SER A 493 6.29 -12.58 11.18
C SER A 493 5.16 -12.25 12.16
N LEU A 494 5.14 -12.83 13.36
CA LEU A 494 4.14 -12.53 14.38
C LEU A 494 4.41 -11.15 14.99
N LYS A 495 3.37 -10.31 15.05
CA LYS A 495 3.50 -8.94 15.54
C LYS A 495 2.28 -8.53 16.33
N ILE A 496 2.51 -7.72 17.37
CA ILE A 496 1.47 -7.21 18.26
C ILE A 496 1.77 -5.76 18.65
N SER A 497 0.76 -4.99 18.97
CA SER A 497 0.89 -3.60 19.45
C SER A 497 0.76 -3.53 20.99
N PRO A 498 1.30 -2.46 21.61
CA PRO A 498 1.13 -2.23 23.05
C PRO A 498 -0.32 -2.25 23.53
N ILE A 499 -1.24 -1.66 22.77
CA ILE A 499 -2.66 -1.71 23.12
C ILE A 499 -3.19 -3.14 23.09
N GLU A 500 -2.87 -3.93 22.04
CA GLU A 500 -3.30 -5.34 21.96
C GLU A 500 -2.72 -6.18 23.11
N GLN A 501 -1.50 -5.90 23.57
CA GLN A 501 -0.93 -6.57 24.74
C GLN A 501 -1.77 -6.32 26.00
N VAL A 502 -2.15 -5.07 26.25
CA VAL A 502 -3.01 -4.71 27.39
C VAL A 502 -4.40 -5.36 27.28
N GLU A 503 -5.01 -5.34 26.08
CA GLU A 503 -6.30 -6.00 25.84
C GLU A 503 -6.24 -7.50 26.10
N LEU A 504 -5.19 -8.18 25.62
CA LEU A 504 -5.02 -9.61 25.80
C LEU A 504 -4.72 -9.99 27.27
N LEU A 505 -3.89 -9.20 27.97
CA LEU A 505 -3.66 -9.42 29.42
C LEU A 505 -4.95 -9.24 30.22
N THR A 506 -5.79 -8.27 29.85
CA THR A 506 -7.11 -8.06 30.48
C THR A 506 -8.03 -9.25 30.21
N GLN A 507 -8.06 -9.78 28.99
CA GLN A 507 -8.84 -10.96 28.65
C GLN A 507 -8.35 -12.23 29.38
N LEU A 508 -7.02 -12.40 29.52
CA LEU A 508 -6.41 -13.49 30.26
C LEU A 508 -6.81 -13.43 31.75
N GLN A 509 -6.67 -12.27 32.38
CA GLN A 509 -7.02 -12.08 33.80
C GLN A 509 -8.50 -12.36 34.09
N ASN A 510 -9.38 -11.96 33.18
CA ASN A 510 -10.83 -12.18 33.29
C ASN A 510 -11.27 -13.56 32.77
N ASN A 511 -10.35 -14.39 32.30
CA ASN A 511 -10.61 -15.67 31.66
C ASN A 511 -11.65 -15.61 30.55
N ASN A 512 -11.59 -14.60 29.72
CA ASN A 512 -12.50 -14.45 28.57
C ASN A 512 -12.23 -15.47 27.45
N PHE A 513 -11.07 -16.13 27.49
CA PHE A 513 -10.70 -17.23 26.57
C PHE A 513 -11.36 -18.56 26.93
N GLY A 514 -11.84 -18.71 28.20
CA GLY A 514 -12.46 -19.95 28.68
C GLY A 514 -11.48 -21.09 28.96
N PHE A 515 -10.21 -20.76 29.21
CA PHE A 515 -9.16 -21.72 29.55
C PHE A 515 -9.34 -22.24 30.98
N ALA A 516 -8.71 -23.37 31.31
CA ALA A 516 -8.77 -23.93 32.63
C ALA A 516 -8.18 -22.97 33.67
N PRO A 517 -8.89 -22.66 34.79
CA PRO A 517 -8.40 -21.69 35.78
C PRO A 517 -7.06 -22.08 36.40
N GLU A 518 -6.78 -23.38 36.55
CA GLU A 518 -5.50 -23.90 37.05
C GLU A 518 -4.32 -23.59 36.11
N ASN A 519 -4.56 -23.59 34.78
CA ASN A 519 -3.56 -23.26 33.76
C ASN A 519 -3.26 -21.78 33.77
N ILE A 520 -4.31 -20.94 33.87
CA ILE A 520 -4.16 -19.48 34.01
C ILE A 520 -3.35 -19.16 35.28
N ASN A 521 -3.66 -19.80 36.41
CA ASN A 521 -2.93 -19.59 37.66
C ASN A 521 -1.46 -20.00 37.52
N ALA A 522 -1.16 -21.12 36.87
CA ALA A 522 0.23 -21.56 36.65
C ALA A 522 1.02 -20.54 35.82
N VAL A 523 0.38 -19.92 34.80
CA VAL A 523 1.00 -18.83 34.00
C VAL A 523 1.16 -17.58 34.87
N LYS A 524 0.15 -17.18 35.64
CA LYS A 524 0.23 -16.03 36.56
C LYS A 524 1.39 -16.21 37.55
N ASP A 525 1.50 -17.38 38.20
CA ASP A 525 2.58 -17.68 39.13
C ASP A 525 3.96 -17.57 38.45
N SER A 526 4.07 -17.99 37.18
CA SER A 526 5.33 -17.96 36.43
C SER A 526 5.81 -16.55 36.06
N ILE A 527 4.90 -15.55 36.01
CA ILE A 527 5.20 -14.13 35.72
C ILE A 527 5.08 -13.25 36.97
N CYS A 528 4.89 -13.82 38.15
CA CYS A 528 4.82 -13.06 39.39
C CYS A 528 6.20 -12.52 39.76
N LEU A 529 6.34 -11.21 39.87
CA LEU A 529 7.61 -10.53 40.16
C LEU A 529 7.73 -10.16 41.63
N SER A 530 6.66 -9.71 42.26
CA SER A 530 6.63 -9.41 43.69
C SER A 530 5.19 -9.44 44.23
N SER A 531 5.06 -9.77 45.52
CA SER A 531 3.79 -9.76 46.22
C SER A 531 3.96 -9.08 47.57
N SER A 532 3.06 -8.16 47.89
CA SER A 532 3.04 -7.39 49.15
C SER A 532 1.61 -7.14 49.60
N ASP A 533 1.43 -6.59 50.81
CA ASP A 533 0.10 -6.16 51.30
C ASP A 533 -0.54 -5.07 50.44
N ALA A 534 0.25 -4.31 49.69
CA ALA A 534 -0.23 -3.28 48.78
C ALA A 534 -0.73 -3.84 47.43
N GLY A 535 -0.30 -5.03 47.06
CA GLY A 535 -0.69 -5.71 45.81
C GLY A 535 0.38 -6.66 45.27
N THR A 536 0.01 -7.37 44.21
CA THR A 536 0.90 -8.28 43.51
C THR A 536 1.23 -7.73 42.12
N PHE A 537 2.52 -7.75 41.78
CA PHE A 537 3.05 -7.24 40.54
C PHE A 537 3.45 -8.39 39.61
N TYR A 538 2.87 -8.40 38.43
CA TYR A 538 3.11 -9.41 37.41
C TYR A 538 3.71 -8.77 36.18
N GLY A 539 4.67 -9.42 35.52
CA GLY A 539 5.27 -8.87 34.31
C GLY A 539 6.19 -9.79 33.56
N LYS A 540 6.39 -9.50 32.30
CA LYS A 540 7.31 -10.19 31.39
C LYS A 540 8.02 -9.20 30.50
N THR A 541 9.34 -9.32 30.43
CA THR A 541 10.20 -8.59 29.50
C THR A 541 10.28 -9.31 28.15
N GLY A 542 10.64 -8.56 27.11
CA GLY A 542 11.03 -9.08 25.81
C GLY A 542 12.10 -8.21 25.17
N THR A 543 13.14 -8.83 24.61
CA THR A 543 14.18 -8.15 23.86
C THR A 543 14.32 -8.77 22.48
N GLY A 544 14.12 -7.97 21.45
CA GLY A 544 14.38 -8.32 20.06
C GLY A 544 15.79 -7.94 19.64
N ARG A 545 16.56 -8.94 19.19
CA ARG A 545 17.94 -8.77 18.74
C ARG A 545 18.11 -9.13 17.28
N VAL A 546 18.59 -8.15 16.48
CA VAL A 546 18.84 -8.30 15.06
C VAL A 546 20.29 -7.96 14.76
N ASP A 547 21.00 -8.85 14.06
CA ASP A 547 22.41 -8.69 13.70
C ASP A 547 23.30 -8.29 14.89
N GLY A 548 23.00 -8.85 16.07
CA GLY A 548 23.72 -8.61 17.31
C GLY A 548 23.37 -7.32 18.06
N GLN A 549 22.42 -6.52 17.57
CA GLN A 549 21.96 -5.29 18.21
C GLN A 549 20.57 -5.46 18.81
N ASP A 550 20.33 -4.95 20.00
CA ASP A 550 19.03 -4.95 20.68
C ASP A 550 18.20 -3.79 20.15
N VAL A 551 17.19 -4.10 19.31
CA VAL A 551 16.44 -3.11 18.54
C VAL A 551 15.00 -2.91 19.01
N ASN A 552 14.47 -3.81 19.85
CA ASN A 552 13.09 -3.85 20.30
C ASN A 552 13.01 -4.32 21.75
N GLY A 553 12.54 -3.47 22.64
CA GLY A 553 12.40 -3.75 24.06
C GLY A 553 10.96 -3.70 24.52
N TRP A 554 10.54 -4.70 25.28
CA TRP A 554 9.22 -4.82 25.85
C TRP A 554 9.23 -5.00 27.36
N PHE A 555 8.25 -4.39 28.02
CA PHE A 555 7.81 -4.79 29.35
C PHE A 555 6.30 -4.68 29.44
N ILE A 556 5.63 -5.83 29.68
CA ILE A 556 4.17 -5.91 29.79
C ILE A 556 3.79 -6.59 31.10
N GLY A 557 2.63 -6.24 31.65
CA GLY A 557 2.16 -6.86 32.86
C GLY A 557 0.96 -6.15 33.47
N TYR A 558 0.73 -6.43 34.75
CA TYR A 558 -0.34 -5.81 35.53
C TYR A 558 -0.01 -5.78 37.02
N ILE A 559 -0.66 -4.86 37.73
CA ILE A 559 -0.62 -4.73 39.19
C ILE A 559 -2.01 -5.07 39.70
N GLU A 560 -2.11 -6.09 40.54
CA GLU A 560 -3.36 -6.51 41.17
C GLU A 560 -3.38 -6.03 42.61
N THR A 561 -4.28 -5.11 42.92
CA THR A 561 -4.49 -4.59 44.29
C THR A 561 -5.80 -5.14 44.86
N ALA A 562 -6.07 -4.89 46.13
CA ALA A 562 -7.33 -5.35 46.77
C ALA A 562 -8.59 -4.80 46.06
N ASP A 563 -8.51 -3.62 45.47
CA ASP A 563 -9.67 -2.89 44.92
C ASP A 563 -9.67 -2.74 43.40
N ASN A 564 -8.53 -2.95 42.72
CA ASN A 564 -8.37 -2.66 41.30
C ASN A 564 -7.23 -3.48 40.65
N THR A 565 -7.25 -3.55 39.31
CA THR A 565 -6.15 -4.07 38.51
C THR A 565 -5.75 -3.06 37.45
N TYR A 566 -4.45 -2.79 37.34
CA TYR A 566 -3.84 -1.87 36.38
C TYR A 566 -3.00 -2.66 35.39
N PHE A 567 -3.41 -2.68 34.12
CA PHE A 567 -2.65 -3.35 33.06
C PHE A 567 -1.76 -2.36 32.33
N PHE A 568 -0.53 -2.76 32.02
CA PHE A 568 0.40 -1.90 31.30
C PHE A 568 1.17 -2.63 30.20
N ALA A 569 1.60 -1.85 29.20
CA ALA A 569 2.54 -2.27 28.17
C ALA A 569 3.46 -1.13 27.78
N THR A 570 4.76 -1.35 27.90
CA THR A 570 5.80 -0.45 27.39
C THR A 570 6.51 -1.15 26.24
N ASN A 571 6.63 -0.44 25.12
CA ASN A 571 7.48 -0.85 24.01
C ASN A 571 8.44 0.28 23.65
N ILE A 572 9.71 -0.07 23.42
CA ILE A 572 10.76 0.85 22.98
C ILE A 572 11.49 0.29 21.77
N GLY A 573 11.90 1.17 20.88
CA GLY A 573 12.70 0.85 19.70
C GLY A 573 13.90 1.79 19.57
N ALA A 574 15.02 1.26 19.07
CA ALA A 574 16.21 2.02 18.70
C ALA A 574 17.08 1.20 17.72
N ASP A 575 18.13 1.83 17.18
CA ASP A 575 19.13 1.09 16.37
C ASP A 575 19.97 0.13 17.20
N SER A 576 20.08 0.37 18.51
CA SER A 576 20.79 -0.49 19.48
C SER A 576 20.32 -0.18 20.89
N ASP A 577 20.55 -1.13 21.82
CA ASP A 577 20.33 -0.96 23.25
C ASP A 577 18.84 -0.77 23.66
N ALA A 578 17.90 -1.18 22.80
CA ALA A 578 16.48 -1.24 23.14
C ALA A 578 16.17 -2.60 23.78
N THR A 579 16.41 -2.72 25.09
CA THR A 579 16.24 -3.96 25.84
C THR A 579 14.94 -3.97 26.65
N GLY A 580 14.47 -5.17 27.03
CA GLY A 580 13.36 -5.33 27.98
C GLY A 580 13.67 -4.70 29.34
N GLY A 581 14.95 -4.74 29.78
CA GLY A 581 15.40 -4.06 30.99
C GLY A 581 15.17 -2.55 30.94
N ASN A 582 15.56 -1.89 29.83
CA ASN A 582 15.32 -0.46 29.63
C ASN A 582 13.83 -0.13 29.58
N ALA A 583 13.01 -0.99 28.95
CA ALA A 583 11.56 -0.84 28.95
C ALA A 583 10.98 -0.94 30.38
N THR A 584 11.54 -1.82 31.21
CA THR A 584 11.15 -1.96 32.62
C THR A 584 11.50 -0.70 33.43
N GLU A 585 12.71 -0.15 33.29
CA GLU A 585 13.12 1.08 33.97
C GLU A 585 12.19 2.26 33.64
N ILE A 586 11.82 2.40 32.36
CA ILE A 586 10.87 3.42 31.91
C ILE A 586 9.50 3.20 32.56
N THR A 587 8.99 1.95 32.52
CA THR A 587 7.70 1.60 33.14
C THR A 587 7.69 1.94 34.62
N MET A 588 8.69 1.50 35.37
CA MET A 588 8.77 1.73 36.81
C MET A 588 8.88 3.23 37.14
N SER A 589 9.62 3.99 36.34
CA SER A 589 9.74 5.43 36.49
C SER A 589 8.41 6.17 36.26
N ILE A 590 7.56 5.65 35.37
CA ILE A 590 6.22 6.21 35.13
C ILE A 590 5.28 5.79 36.24
N LEU A 591 5.18 4.49 36.56
CA LEU A 591 4.25 3.95 37.59
C LEU A 591 4.52 4.50 38.99
N SER A 592 5.77 4.79 39.34
CA SER A 592 6.11 5.41 40.63
C SER A 592 5.58 6.84 40.83
N ARG A 593 4.99 7.44 39.80
CA ARG A 593 4.46 8.83 39.83
C ARG A 593 2.96 8.92 39.52
N LEU A 594 2.36 7.82 39.13
CA LEU A 594 0.90 7.69 39.00
C LEU A 594 0.28 7.29 40.33
#